data_33730cb9f0fbf1c72024710ef9e529c1
#
_entry.id   33730cb9f0fbf1c72024710ef9e529c1
#
_cell.length_a   1.000
_cell.length_b   1.000
_cell.length_c   1.000
_cell.angle_alpha   90.00
_cell.angle_beta   90.00
_cell.angle_gamma   90.00
#
_symmetry.space_group_name_H-M   'P 1'
#
loop_
_entity.id
_entity.type
_entity.pdbx_description
1 polymer ?
#
loop_
_entity_poly.entity_id
_entity_poly.type
_entity_poly.pdbx_seq_one_letter_code
_entity_poly.pdbx_strand_id
1 'polypeptide(L)'
;MNIILVLSLIPMIQGGTGLNFGMPLGVEAGLLGAVLSIELGLTGLLGFLGAILISLPISILFGYGYGSILNRVKGGEMMIATYVGFSSVAFMCIMWLVLPFKKPDMIWAYGGEGLRTTISVEGYWNKILGKIFSSSGNFSYIGEIVFFLLLAFLIKEYFKSRNGLAMKAVGSNEKFARSIGVDINKARINSVIMSTMIAGIGIIVYQQSFGFIQLYLAPFYMAFPAIAAILIGGASVRKASIFNVIVGTVLFQGVITMTPIVISGLIKTDMSETIRVIISNGMIIYALTRKGGER
;
A
#
# COMPACT_ATOMS: atom_id res chain seq x y z
N MET A 1 8.14 -4.57 6.61
CA MET A 1 8.28 -3.59 5.54
C MET A 1 6.98 -3.22 4.88
N ASN A 2 6.11 -4.17 4.56
CA ASN A 2 4.78 -3.84 4.01
C ASN A 2 3.76 -3.32 5.04
N ILE A 3 4.18 -3.08 6.29
CA ILE A 3 3.27 -2.72 7.39
C ILE A 3 2.48 -1.43 7.11
N ILE A 4 3.05 -0.46 6.40
CA ILE A 4 2.36 0.78 6.04
C ILE A 4 1.32 0.54 4.94
N LEU A 5 1.58 -0.39 4.00
CA LEU A 5 0.58 -0.82 3.02
C LEU A 5 -0.60 -1.52 3.72
N VAL A 6 -0.32 -2.35 4.73
CA VAL A 6 -1.38 -2.96 5.55
C VAL A 6 -2.14 -1.89 6.36
N LEU A 7 -1.43 -0.88 6.88
CA LEU A 7 -2.02 0.25 7.60
C LEU A 7 -2.97 1.07 6.72
N SER A 8 -2.69 1.17 5.41
CA SER A 8 -3.53 1.90 4.44
C SER A 8 -4.94 1.34 4.30
N LEU A 9 -5.17 0.09 4.72
CA LEU A 9 -6.49 -0.54 4.66
C LEU A 9 -7.45 -0.04 5.75
N ILE A 10 -6.91 0.47 6.88
CA ILE A 10 -7.74 0.89 8.03
C ILE A 10 -8.79 1.95 7.65
N PRO A 11 -8.44 3.05 6.93
CA PRO A 11 -9.41 4.09 6.62
C PRO A 11 -10.63 3.58 5.85
N MET A 12 -10.44 2.74 4.83
CA MET A 12 -11.55 2.20 4.05
C MET A 12 -12.41 1.22 4.86
N ILE A 13 -11.79 0.35 5.66
CA ILE A 13 -12.54 -0.57 6.53
C ILE A 13 -13.36 0.22 7.56
N GLN A 14 -12.76 1.19 8.24
CA GLN A 14 -13.45 2.00 9.24
C GLN A 14 -14.45 2.99 8.62
N GLY A 15 -14.27 3.37 7.34
CA GLY A 15 -15.20 4.20 6.59
C GLY A 15 -16.38 3.45 5.95
N GLY A 16 -16.46 2.12 6.16
CA GLY A 16 -17.57 1.30 5.65
C GLY A 16 -17.55 1.02 4.15
N THR A 17 -16.41 1.26 3.48
CA THR A 17 -16.20 0.94 2.05
C THR A 17 -15.62 -0.47 1.84
N GLY A 18 -15.30 -1.18 2.93
CA GLY A 18 -14.78 -2.53 2.88
C GLY A 18 -13.26 -2.60 2.68
N LEU A 19 -12.80 -3.76 2.20
CA LEU A 19 -11.37 -4.00 1.91
C LEU A 19 -10.94 -3.28 0.64
N ASN A 20 -9.79 -2.63 0.68
CA ASN A 20 -9.26 -1.87 -0.46
C ASN A 20 -8.57 -2.77 -1.49
N PHE A 21 -9.33 -3.41 -2.38
CA PHE A 21 -8.77 -4.12 -3.53
C PHE A 21 -8.25 -3.17 -4.63
N GLY A 22 -8.64 -1.89 -4.60
CA GLY A 22 -8.10 -0.83 -5.46
C GLY A 22 -6.83 -0.18 -4.90
N MET A 23 -6.18 -0.78 -3.89
CA MET A 23 -4.90 -0.30 -3.35
C MET A 23 -3.81 -0.06 -4.40
N PRO A 24 -3.74 -0.81 -5.53
CA PRO A 24 -2.81 -0.52 -6.61
C PRO A 24 -2.80 0.94 -7.05
N LEU A 25 -3.94 1.63 -7.10
CA LEU A 25 -4.00 3.07 -7.42
C LEU A 25 -3.13 3.93 -6.49
N GLY A 26 -3.16 3.63 -5.19
CA GLY A 26 -2.32 4.33 -4.22
C GLY A 26 -0.84 4.01 -4.40
N VAL A 27 -0.54 2.74 -4.67
CA VAL A 27 0.82 2.29 -4.97
C VAL A 27 1.34 2.99 -6.22
N GLU A 28 0.56 3.08 -7.31
CA GLU A 28 0.91 3.78 -8.54
C GLU A 28 1.16 5.27 -8.33
N ALA A 29 0.34 5.92 -7.51
CA ALA A 29 0.57 7.32 -7.13
C ALA A 29 1.90 7.51 -6.39
N GLY A 30 2.25 6.56 -5.50
CA GLY A 30 3.56 6.54 -4.84
C GLY A 30 4.71 6.28 -5.80
N LEU A 31 4.53 5.35 -6.75
CA LEU A 31 5.52 5.08 -7.81
C LEU A 31 5.77 6.31 -8.69
N LEU A 32 4.71 7.01 -9.10
CA LEU A 32 4.83 8.27 -9.85
C LEU A 32 5.60 9.33 -9.03
N GLY A 33 5.29 9.47 -7.74
CA GLY A 33 6.03 10.36 -6.86
C GLY A 33 7.52 10.01 -6.74
N ALA A 34 7.84 8.72 -6.64
CA ALA A 34 9.20 8.21 -6.57
C ALA A 34 9.99 8.47 -7.86
N VAL A 35 9.40 8.13 -9.02
CA VAL A 35 10.01 8.34 -10.34
C VAL A 35 10.22 9.83 -10.61
N LEU A 36 9.21 10.68 -10.34
CA LEU A 36 9.34 12.12 -10.50
C LEU A 36 10.40 12.73 -9.58
N SER A 37 10.52 12.26 -8.34
CA SER A 37 11.60 12.69 -7.43
C SER A 37 12.99 12.38 -8.00
N ILE A 38 13.14 11.20 -8.60
CA ILE A 38 14.39 10.82 -9.28
C ILE A 38 14.61 11.68 -10.53
N GLU A 39 13.59 11.89 -11.38
CA GLU A 39 13.68 12.73 -12.58
C GLU A 39 14.15 14.15 -12.24
N LEU A 40 13.64 14.72 -11.15
CA LEU A 40 14.06 16.04 -10.64
C LEU A 40 15.48 16.03 -10.03
N GLY A 41 16.12 14.89 -9.90
CA GLY A 41 17.47 14.79 -9.33
C GLY A 41 17.53 14.98 -7.81
N LEU A 42 16.41 14.81 -7.12
CA LEU A 42 16.38 14.96 -5.67
C LEU A 42 17.04 13.75 -5.00
N THR A 43 17.97 14.03 -4.06
CA THR A 43 18.75 13.00 -3.37
C THR A 43 18.59 13.09 -1.85
N GLY A 44 18.99 12.03 -1.14
CA GLY A 44 18.96 11.99 0.31
C GLY A 44 17.55 12.19 0.89
N LEU A 45 17.48 12.88 2.02
CA LEU A 45 16.20 13.15 2.71
C LEU A 45 15.26 14.01 1.87
N LEU A 46 15.79 14.96 1.11
CA LEU A 46 14.99 15.80 0.19
C LEU A 46 14.37 14.96 -0.92
N GLY A 47 15.09 13.97 -1.46
CA GLY A 47 14.54 13.04 -2.45
C GLY A 47 13.41 12.18 -1.88
N PHE A 48 13.59 11.64 -0.69
CA PHE A 48 12.57 10.83 -0.01
C PHE A 48 11.31 11.65 0.32
N LEU A 49 11.48 12.83 0.95
CA LEU A 49 10.35 13.70 1.27
C LEU A 49 9.70 14.27 0.00
N GLY A 50 10.50 14.60 -1.03
CA GLY A 50 10.02 15.04 -2.34
C GLY A 50 9.15 13.98 -3.00
N ALA A 51 9.57 12.71 -2.99
CA ALA A 51 8.77 11.60 -3.50
C ALA A 51 7.39 11.51 -2.78
N ILE A 52 7.39 11.63 -1.44
CA ILE A 52 6.15 11.64 -0.66
C ILE A 52 5.29 12.84 -1.02
N LEU A 53 5.85 14.06 -1.00
CA LEU A 53 5.09 15.28 -1.27
C LEU A 53 4.49 15.32 -2.69
N ILE A 54 5.22 14.82 -3.69
CA ILE A 54 4.72 14.72 -5.06
C ILE A 54 3.63 13.64 -5.17
N SER A 55 3.76 12.53 -4.43
CA SER A 55 2.77 11.45 -4.47
C SER A 55 1.42 11.84 -3.84
N LEU A 56 1.40 12.75 -2.86
CA LEU A 56 0.17 13.12 -2.14
C LEU A 56 -0.91 13.71 -3.05
N PRO A 57 -0.68 14.75 -3.88
CA PRO A 57 -1.71 15.29 -4.76
C PRO A 57 -2.19 14.27 -5.78
N ILE A 58 -1.29 13.40 -6.29
CA ILE A 58 -1.65 12.33 -7.22
C ILE A 58 -2.54 11.30 -6.51
N SER A 59 -2.18 10.91 -5.28
CA SER A 59 -2.97 10.00 -4.46
C SER A 59 -4.36 10.56 -4.13
N ILE A 60 -4.46 11.88 -3.88
CA ILE A 60 -5.76 12.54 -3.64
C ILE A 60 -6.62 12.48 -4.90
N LEU A 61 -6.05 12.79 -6.06
CA LEU A 61 -6.76 12.75 -7.34
C LEU A 61 -7.27 11.34 -7.66
N PHE A 62 -6.40 10.34 -7.57
CA PHE A 62 -6.75 8.94 -7.80
C PHE A 62 -7.77 8.44 -6.76
N GLY A 63 -7.56 8.78 -5.49
CA GLY A 63 -8.47 8.42 -4.40
C GLY A 63 -9.85 9.05 -4.52
N TYR A 64 -9.93 10.30 -4.99
CA TYR A 64 -11.19 10.97 -5.26
C TYR A 64 -11.95 10.32 -6.42
N GLY A 65 -11.28 10.05 -7.53
CA GLY A 65 -11.86 9.34 -8.68
C GLY A 65 -12.37 7.96 -8.30
N TYR A 66 -11.52 7.18 -7.63
CA TYR A 66 -11.84 5.84 -7.14
C TYR A 66 -13.01 5.86 -6.14
N GLY A 67 -12.98 6.74 -5.15
CA GLY A 67 -14.06 6.88 -4.16
C GLY A 67 -15.38 7.30 -4.79
N SER A 68 -15.33 8.13 -5.83
CA SER A 68 -16.51 8.54 -6.59
C SER A 68 -17.14 7.36 -7.35
N ILE A 69 -16.33 6.47 -7.91
CA ILE A 69 -16.79 5.23 -8.56
C ILE A 69 -17.43 4.31 -7.52
N LEU A 70 -16.78 4.07 -6.37
CA LEU A 70 -17.31 3.21 -5.32
C LEU A 70 -18.63 3.72 -4.72
N ASN A 71 -18.85 5.02 -4.66
CA ASN A 71 -20.10 5.59 -4.18
C ASN A 71 -21.28 5.35 -5.12
N ARG A 72 -21.03 5.13 -6.41
CA ARG A 72 -22.08 4.83 -7.40
C ARG A 72 -22.50 3.36 -7.35
N VAL A 73 -21.63 2.48 -6.84
CA VAL A 73 -21.85 1.03 -6.82
C VAL A 73 -21.96 0.55 -5.38
N LYS A 74 -23.17 0.60 -4.83
CA LYS A 74 -23.44 0.12 -3.46
C LYS A 74 -23.71 -1.38 -3.46
N GLY A 75 -23.03 -2.11 -2.57
CA GLY A 75 -23.16 -3.55 -2.41
C GLY A 75 -22.22 -4.39 -3.27
N GLY A 76 -21.54 -3.80 -4.27
CA GLY A 76 -20.55 -4.46 -5.12
C GLY A 76 -19.15 -3.85 -5.02
N GLU A 77 -18.86 -3.12 -3.94
CA GLU A 77 -17.65 -2.32 -3.81
C GLU A 77 -16.38 -3.14 -3.97
N MET A 78 -16.31 -4.34 -3.39
CA MET A 78 -15.12 -5.20 -3.48
C MET A 78 -14.83 -5.64 -4.92
N MET A 79 -15.86 -6.01 -5.68
CA MET A 79 -15.71 -6.44 -7.06
C MET A 79 -15.24 -5.27 -7.94
N ILE A 80 -15.90 -4.13 -7.83
CA ILE A 80 -15.51 -2.92 -8.58
C ILE A 80 -14.11 -2.45 -8.18
N ALA A 81 -13.77 -2.48 -6.88
CA ALA A 81 -12.42 -2.17 -6.40
C ALA A 81 -11.35 -3.03 -7.07
N THR A 82 -11.62 -4.33 -7.22
CA THR A 82 -10.72 -5.27 -7.89
C THR A 82 -10.53 -4.92 -9.36
N TYR A 83 -11.63 -4.66 -10.08
CA TYR A 83 -11.55 -4.27 -11.50
C TYR A 83 -10.83 -2.92 -11.68
N VAL A 84 -11.11 -1.94 -10.84
CA VAL A 84 -10.43 -0.64 -10.88
C VAL A 84 -8.94 -0.81 -10.62
N GLY A 85 -8.56 -1.60 -9.61
CA GLY A 85 -7.16 -1.89 -9.32
C GLY A 85 -6.43 -2.58 -10.48
N PHE A 86 -7.06 -3.57 -11.13
CA PHE A 86 -6.46 -4.28 -12.27
C PHE A 86 -6.35 -3.38 -13.50
N SER A 87 -7.40 -2.61 -13.78
CA SER A 87 -7.41 -1.70 -14.92
C SER A 87 -6.39 -0.58 -14.77
N SER A 88 -6.19 -0.06 -13.55
CA SER A 88 -5.18 0.97 -13.30
C SER A 88 -3.77 0.45 -13.54
N VAL A 89 -3.45 -0.76 -13.07
CA VAL A 89 -2.14 -1.38 -13.32
C VAL A 89 -1.90 -1.58 -14.82
N ALA A 90 -2.90 -2.11 -15.55
CA ALA A 90 -2.80 -2.28 -17.00
C ALA A 90 -2.60 -0.94 -17.73
N PHE A 91 -3.33 0.10 -17.33
CA PHE A 91 -3.17 1.46 -17.85
C PHE A 91 -1.78 2.02 -17.56
N MET A 92 -1.29 1.88 -16.32
CA MET A 92 0.03 2.37 -15.93
C MET A 92 1.17 1.61 -16.62
N CYS A 93 1.01 0.34 -16.96
CA CYS A 93 1.98 -0.38 -17.78
C CYS A 93 2.21 0.30 -19.13
N ILE A 94 1.15 0.82 -19.76
CA ILE A 94 1.25 1.60 -21.01
C ILE A 94 1.87 2.96 -20.71
N MET A 95 1.45 3.62 -19.63
CA MET A 95 1.96 4.95 -19.28
C MET A 95 3.47 4.94 -18.99
N TRP A 96 4.01 3.90 -18.36
CA TRP A 96 5.46 3.76 -18.13
C TRP A 96 6.29 3.72 -19.43
N LEU A 97 5.69 3.31 -20.54
CA LEU A 97 6.34 3.33 -21.85
C LEU A 97 6.25 4.69 -22.54
N VAL A 98 5.18 5.46 -22.28
CA VAL A 98 4.86 6.71 -23.03
C VAL A 98 5.31 7.97 -22.28
N LEU A 99 5.40 7.91 -20.94
CA LEU A 99 5.77 9.08 -20.13
C LEU A 99 7.20 9.56 -20.48
N PRO A 100 7.39 10.89 -20.67
CA PRO A 100 8.61 11.50 -21.21
C PRO A 100 9.72 11.62 -20.15
N PHE A 101 10.06 10.55 -19.47
CA PHE A 101 11.20 10.50 -18.56
C PHE A 101 12.51 10.38 -19.38
N LYS A 102 13.54 11.10 -18.95
CA LYS A 102 14.79 11.24 -19.70
C LYS A 102 16.03 10.77 -18.96
N LYS A 103 15.95 10.54 -17.64
CA LYS A 103 17.12 10.14 -16.87
C LYS A 103 17.64 8.77 -17.28
N PRO A 104 18.97 8.66 -17.60
CA PRO A 104 19.56 7.39 -18.04
C PRO A 104 19.41 6.24 -17.04
N ASP A 105 19.32 6.56 -15.74
CA ASP A 105 19.16 5.57 -14.67
C ASP A 105 17.79 4.89 -14.67
N MET A 106 16.78 5.51 -15.29
CA MET A 106 15.42 5.04 -15.29
C MET A 106 14.96 4.44 -16.61
N ILE A 107 15.50 4.92 -17.74
CA ILE A 107 15.12 4.48 -19.09
C ILE A 107 15.85 3.19 -19.48
N TRP A 108 15.30 2.45 -20.45
CA TRP A 108 15.98 1.30 -21.01
C TRP A 108 17.32 1.69 -21.63
N ALA A 109 18.35 0.88 -21.34
CA ALA A 109 19.67 1.05 -21.96
C ALA A 109 19.63 0.75 -23.47
N TYR A 110 20.64 1.24 -24.19
CA TYR A 110 20.82 0.94 -25.63
C TYR A 110 19.68 1.39 -26.54
N GLY A 111 19.03 2.54 -26.22
CA GLY A 111 18.02 3.12 -27.10
C GLY A 111 16.63 2.50 -27.00
N GLY A 112 16.35 1.72 -25.96
CA GLY A 112 15.00 1.26 -25.64
C GLY A 112 14.09 2.41 -25.23
N GLU A 113 12.78 2.27 -25.50
CA GLU A 113 11.76 3.25 -25.09
C GLU A 113 11.15 2.91 -23.73
N GLY A 114 10.78 3.95 -22.96
CA GLY A 114 10.09 3.82 -21.69
C GLY A 114 10.99 3.53 -20.49
N LEU A 115 10.35 3.34 -19.34
CA LEU A 115 11.03 3.09 -18.07
C LEU A 115 11.38 1.61 -17.89
N ARG A 116 12.50 1.35 -17.21
CA ARG A 116 12.90 -0.01 -16.81
C ARG A 116 11.88 -0.60 -15.83
N THR A 117 11.79 -1.94 -15.83
CA THR A 117 10.94 -2.66 -14.86
C THR A 117 11.38 -2.45 -13.42
N THR A 118 12.68 -2.31 -13.21
CA THR A 118 13.31 -2.09 -11.91
C THR A 118 14.31 -0.94 -12.01
N ILE A 119 14.14 0.06 -11.15
CA ILE A 119 14.98 1.25 -11.08
C ILE A 119 15.67 1.24 -9.72
N SER A 120 17.00 1.38 -9.68
CA SER A 120 17.75 1.48 -8.43
C SER A 120 17.50 2.83 -7.78
N VAL A 121 17.29 2.83 -6.45
CA VAL A 121 17.27 4.06 -5.64
C VAL A 121 18.62 4.32 -4.96
N GLU A 122 19.64 3.53 -5.30
CA GLU A 122 20.99 3.73 -4.84
C GLU A 122 21.54 5.06 -5.41
N GLY A 123 22.18 5.85 -4.57
CA GLY A 123 22.57 7.22 -4.94
C GLY A 123 21.48 8.28 -4.76
N TYR A 124 20.21 7.89 -4.67
CA TYR A 124 19.09 8.82 -4.43
C TYR A 124 18.68 8.83 -2.96
N TRP A 125 17.88 7.87 -2.51
CA TRP A 125 17.33 7.84 -1.13
C TRP A 125 17.28 6.43 -0.53
N ASN A 126 18.19 5.54 -0.97
CA ASN A 126 18.31 4.18 -0.45
C ASN A 126 18.62 4.16 1.03
N LYS A 127 17.81 3.43 1.82
CA LYS A 127 17.92 3.23 3.27
C LYS A 127 18.01 4.55 4.06
N ILE A 128 17.36 5.60 3.57
CA ILE A 128 17.49 6.94 4.16
C ILE A 128 16.97 6.99 5.60
N LEU A 129 15.86 6.31 5.89
CA LEU A 129 15.31 6.25 7.25
C LEU A 129 16.28 5.56 8.23
N GLY A 130 16.97 4.52 7.78
CA GLY A 130 18.01 3.86 8.57
C GLY A 130 19.21 4.76 8.83
N LYS A 131 19.67 5.49 7.81
CA LYS A 131 20.82 6.39 7.90
C LYS A 131 20.62 7.57 8.87
N ILE A 132 19.37 8.02 9.06
CA ILE A 132 19.03 9.10 10.00
C ILE A 132 19.30 8.68 11.45
N PHE A 133 19.03 7.43 11.80
CA PHE A 133 19.10 6.95 13.19
C PHE A 133 20.37 6.16 13.52
N SER A 134 21.11 5.67 12.53
CA SER A 134 22.33 4.91 12.76
C SER A 134 23.31 5.08 11.61
N SER A 135 24.42 5.73 11.92
CA SER A 135 25.59 5.85 11.03
C SER A 135 26.36 4.52 10.88
N SER A 136 26.22 3.59 11.83
CA SER A 136 27.02 2.35 11.92
C SER A 136 26.30 1.06 11.51
N GLY A 137 25.13 1.15 10.87
CA GLY A 137 24.48 -0.01 10.20
C GLY A 137 23.72 -0.99 11.09
N ASN A 138 24.05 -1.12 12.37
CA ASN A 138 23.45 -2.14 13.25
C ASN A 138 22.00 -1.91 13.65
N PHE A 139 21.46 -0.70 13.44
CA PHE A 139 20.11 -0.31 13.84
C PHE A 139 19.31 0.35 12.69
N SER A 140 19.58 -0.02 11.45
CA SER A 140 18.94 0.58 10.26
C SER A 140 17.41 0.46 10.23
N TYR A 141 16.84 -0.48 10.97
CA TYR A 141 15.38 -0.69 11.03
C TYR A 141 14.64 0.26 11.99
N ILE A 142 15.36 0.94 12.90
CA ILE A 142 14.75 1.84 13.89
C ILE A 142 14.01 2.98 13.19
N GLY A 143 14.62 3.57 12.16
CA GLY A 143 14.01 4.67 11.42
C GLY A 143 12.68 4.29 10.76
N GLU A 144 12.57 3.08 10.23
CA GLU A 144 11.33 2.57 9.64
C GLU A 144 10.25 2.33 10.69
N ILE A 145 10.63 1.80 11.85
CA ILE A 145 9.73 1.58 12.99
C ILE A 145 9.21 2.93 13.50
N VAL A 146 10.10 3.90 13.70
CA VAL A 146 9.73 5.26 14.14
C VAL A 146 8.80 5.92 13.12
N PHE A 147 9.09 5.82 11.83
CA PHE A 147 8.24 6.37 10.78
C PHE A 147 6.86 5.71 10.76
N PHE A 148 6.79 4.38 10.92
CA PHE A 148 5.53 3.66 11.05
C PHE A 148 4.73 4.11 12.27
N LEU A 149 5.37 4.22 13.44
CA LEU A 149 4.70 4.65 14.67
C LEU A 149 4.18 6.09 14.55
N LEU A 150 4.95 6.98 13.95
CA LEU A 150 4.55 8.35 13.67
C LEU A 150 3.32 8.37 12.76
N LEU A 151 3.32 7.61 11.66
CA LEU A 151 2.20 7.54 10.73
C LEU A 151 0.96 6.92 11.41
N ALA A 152 1.14 5.86 12.19
CA ALA A 152 0.06 5.24 12.96
C ALA A 152 -0.53 6.20 13.99
N PHE A 153 0.31 7.00 14.64
CA PHE A 153 -0.13 8.05 15.56
C PHE A 153 -0.94 9.13 14.82
N LEU A 154 -0.45 9.63 13.69
CA LEU A 154 -1.17 10.63 12.87
C LEU A 154 -2.54 10.12 12.43
N ILE A 155 -2.62 8.86 11.99
CA ILE A 155 -3.90 8.24 11.61
C ILE A 155 -4.83 8.12 12.82
N LYS A 156 -4.32 7.72 13.97
CA LYS A 156 -5.11 7.65 15.22
C LYS A 156 -5.68 9.00 15.60
N GLU A 157 -4.87 10.08 15.55
CA GLU A 157 -5.31 11.43 15.83
C GLU A 157 -6.30 11.95 14.77
N TYR A 158 -6.07 11.65 13.50
CA TYR A 158 -7.05 11.98 12.45
C TYR A 158 -8.41 11.35 12.72
N PHE A 159 -8.47 10.11 13.19
CA PHE A 159 -9.73 9.45 13.52
C PHE A 159 -10.45 10.04 14.75
N LYS A 160 -9.81 10.92 15.51
CA LYS A 160 -10.45 11.74 16.57
C LYS A 160 -11.00 13.05 16.02
N SER A 161 -10.58 13.47 14.82
CA SER A 161 -11.08 14.69 14.19
C SER A 161 -12.54 14.55 13.74
N ARG A 162 -13.20 15.68 13.45
CA ARG A 162 -14.59 15.70 12.96
C ARG A 162 -14.80 14.79 11.74
N ASN A 163 -13.88 14.83 10.78
CA ASN A 163 -13.95 14.00 9.57
C ASN A 163 -13.71 12.51 9.88
N GLY A 164 -12.76 12.21 10.75
CA GLY A 164 -12.49 10.83 11.17
C GLY A 164 -13.64 10.20 11.96
N LEU A 165 -14.29 10.99 12.85
CA LEU A 165 -15.48 10.54 13.56
C LEU A 165 -16.66 10.29 12.60
N ALA A 166 -16.86 11.17 11.61
CA ALA A 166 -17.87 10.99 10.57
C ALA A 166 -17.63 9.69 9.78
N MET A 167 -16.38 9.41 9.40
CA MET A 167 -16.02 8.15 8.72
C MET A 167 -16.36 6.93 9.57
N LYS A 168 -15.98 6.92 10.87
CA LYS A 168 -16.30 5.82 11.79
C LYS A 168 -17.80 5.64 11.98
N ALA A 169 -18.56 6.73 12.09
CA ALA A 169 -20.01 6.68 12.21
C ALA A 169 -20.64 6.00 10.98
N VAL A 170 -20.22 6.38 9.78
CA VAL A 170 -20.68 5.75 8.52
C VAL A 170 -20.33 4.27 8.48
N GLY A 171 -19.10 3.89 8.82
CA GLY A 171 -18.65 2.51 8.82
C GLY A 171 -19.32 1.63 9.87
N SER A 172 -19.71 2.20 11.01
CA SER A 172 -20.42 1.45 12.06
C SER A 172 -21.92 1.28 11.78
N ASN A 173 -22.60 2.37 11.39
CA ASN A 173 -24.03 2.34 11.05
C ASN A 173 -24.39 3.51 10.12
N GLU A 174 -24.55 3.22 8.83
CA GLU A 174 -24.89 4.22 7.81
C GLU A 174 -26.22 4.91 8.09
N LYS A 175 -27.25 4.16 8.58
CA LYS A 175 -28.56 4.73 8.88
C LYS A 175 -28.48 5.74 10.03
N PHE A 176 -27.75 5.40 11.09
CA PHE A 176 -27.51 6.30 12.22
C PHE A 176 -26.70 7.53 11.79
N ALA A 177 -25.62 7.35 11.02
CA ALA A 177 -24.82 8.46 10.52
C ALA A 177 -25.66 9.45 9.70
N ARG A 178 -26.59 8.94 8.89
CA ARG A 178 -27.53 9.76 8.12
C ARG A 178 -28.50 10.54 9.00
N SER A 179 -29.04 9.92 10.05
CA SER A 179 -30.00 10.58 10.97
C SER A 179 -29.40 11.75 11.75
N ILE A 180 -28.08 11.73 11.99
CA ILE A 180 -27.35 12.83 12.65
C ILE A 180 -26.74 13.84 11.65
N GLY A 181 -27.11 13.76 10.36
CA GLY A 181 -26.73 14.73 9.34
C GLY A 181 -25.32 14.55 8.74
N VAL A 182 -24.69 13.38 8.92
CA VAL A 182 -23.39 13.08 8.27
C VAL A 182 -23.58 12.80 6.79
N ASP A 183 -22.82 13.50 5.95
CA ASP A 183 -22.74 13.22 4.51
C ASP A 183 -21.96 11.93 4.26
N ILE A 184 -22.70 10.85 3.99
CA ILE A 184 -22.15 9.51 3.80
C ILE A 184 -21.20 9.47 2.62
N ASN A 185 -21.56 10.12 1.50
CA ASN A 185 -20.76 10.07 0.28
C ASN A 185 -19.42 10.77 0.50
N LYS A 186 -19.39 11.92 1.14
CA LYS A 186 -18.14 12.62 1.49
C LYS A 186 -17.29 11.81 2.46
N ALA A 187 -17.88 11.20 3.48
CA ALA A 187 -17.16 10.39 4.45
C ALA A 187 -16.51 9.17 3.79
N ARG A 188 -17.22 8.49 2.87
CA ARG A 188 -16.70 7.35 2.10
C ARG A 188 -15.58 7.78 1.14
N ILE A 189 -15.73 8.87 0.39
CA ILE A 189 -14.67 9.40 -0.48
C ILE A 189 -13.43 9.75 0.34
N ASN A 190 -13.59 10.42 1.48
CA ASN A 190 -12.47 10.76 2.36
C ASN A 190 -11.72 9.52 2.87
N SER A 191 -12.45 8.42 3.17
CA SER A 191 -11.82 7.17 3.60
C SER A 191 -10.98 6.54 2.49
N VAL A 192 -11.46 6.60 1.25
CA VAL A 192 -10.73 6.12 0.07
C VAL A 192 -9.49 6.97 -0.20
N ILE A 193 -9.63 8.31 -0.18
CA ILE A 193 -8.50 9.23 -0.37
C ILE A 193 -7.40 8.96 0.68
N MET A 194 -7.77 8.86 1.97
CA MET A 194 -6.80 8.55 3.01
C MET A 194 -6.10 7.22 2.78
N SER A 195 -6.86 6.18 2.43
CA SER A 195 -6.30 4.87 2.12
C SER A 195 -5.30 4.95 0.97
N THR A 196 -5.65 5.66 -0.10
CA THR A 196 -4.80 5.84 -1.29
C THR A 196 -3.53 6.63 -0.95
N MET A 197 -3.62 7.70 -0.15
CA MET A 197 -2.47 8.48 0.32
C MET A 197 -1.50 7.65 1.14
N ILE A 198 -2.02 6.88 2.10
CA ILE A 198 -1.19 6.03 2.97
C ILE A 198 -0.54 4.91 2.15
N ALA A 199 -1.22 4.35 1.16
CA ALA A 199 -0.64 3.35 0.26
C ALA A 199 0.49 3.94 -0.59
N GLY A 200 0.34 5.18 -1.09
CA GLY A 200 1.38 5.90 -1.80
C GLY A 200 2.62 6.16 -0.93
N ILE A 201 2.43 6.58 0.32
CA ILE A 201 3.53 6.71 1.28
C ILE A 201 4.16 5.34 1.56
N GLY A 202 3.32 4.31 1.73
CA GLY A 202 3.75 2.95 2.06
C GLY A 202 4.67 2.34 1.03
N ILE A 203 4.40 2.52 -0.26
CA ILE A 203 5.27 2.00 -1.32
C ILE A 203 6.61 2.74 -1.37
N ILE A 204 6.64 4.06 -1.15
CA ILE A 204 7.89 4.82 -1.12
C ILE A 204 8.78 4.36 0.05
N VAL A 205 8.19 4.15 1.23
CA VAL A 205 8.91 3.61 2.40
C VAL A 205 9.39 2.18 2.14
N TYR A 206 8.60 1.36 1.47
CA TYR A 206 9.01 0.02 1.09
C TYR A 206 10.22 0.05 0.15
N GLN A 207 10.18 0.88 -0.88
CA GLN A 207 11.23 0.96 -1.91
C GLN A 207 12.55 1.49 -1.35
N GLN A 208 12.54 2.49 -0.46
CA GLN A 208 13.76 2.98 0.17
C GLN A 208 14.46 1.89 0.98
N SER A 209 13.69 1.00 1.57
CA SER A 209 14.17 -0.12 2.36
C SER A 209 14.65 -1.29 1.50
N PHE A 210 13.93 -1.54 0.41
CA PHE A 210 14.23 -2.60 -0.56
C PHE A 210 15.42 -2.27 -1.48
N GLY A 211 15.62 -0.98 -1.75
CA GLY A 211 16.71 -0.47 -2.61
C GLY A 211 16.34 -0.31 -4.08
N PHE A 212 15.14 -0.67 -4.48
CA PHE A 212 14.66 -0.62 -5.87
C PHE A 212 13.21 -0.18 -5.95
N ILE A 213 12.90 0.58 -7.01
CA ILE A 213 11.53 0.84 -7.47
C ILE A 213 11.17 -0.27 -8.45
N GLN A 214 10.08 -0.98 -8.19
CA GLN A 214 9.51 -1.95 -9.11
C GLN A 214 8.26 -1.36 -9.74
N LEU A 215 8.26 -1.24 -11.07
CA LEU A 215 7.15 -0.72 -11.86
C LEU A 215 6.26 -1.85 -12.42
N TYR A 216 5.44 -1.53 -13.39
CA TYR A 216 4.58 -2.44 -14.15
C TYR A 216 3.64 -3.27 -13.24
N LEU A 217 3.84 -4.57 -13.13
CA LEU A 217 2.95 -5.47 -12.39
C LEU A 217 3.17 -5.47 -10.87
N ALA A 218 4.19 -4.79 -10.35
CA ALA A 218 4.49 -4.79 -8.92
C ALA A 218 3.33 -4.28 -8.04
N PRO A 219 2.58 -3.22 -8.42
CA PRO A 219 1.43 -2.76 -7.62
C PRO A 219 0.38 -3.84 -7.41
N PHE A 220 0.17 -4.71 -8.39
CA PHE A 220 -0.76 -5.83 -8.32
C PHE A 220 -0.39 -6.84 -7.23
N TYR A 221 0.90 -7.21 -7.15
CA TYR A 221 1.38 -8.20 -6.19
C TYR A 221 1.47 -7.67 -4.76
N MET A 222 1.23 -6.38 -4.51
CA MET A 222 1.30 -5.80 -3.16
C MET A 222 -0.06 -5.74 -2.45
N ALA A 223 -1.16 -5.65 -3.19
CA ALA A 223 -2.49 -5.49 -2.63
C ALA A 223 -2.99 -6.73 -1.88
N PHE A 224 -2.92 -7.90 -2.50
CA PHE A 224 -3.44 -9.13 -1.91
C PHE A 224 -2.70 -9.56 -0.64
N PRO A 225 -1.37 -9.55 -0.58
CA PRO A 225 -0.63 -9.81 0.65
C PRO A 225 -0.99 -8.87 1.80
N ALA A 226 -1.20 -7.58 1.51
CA ALA A 226 -1.59 -6.62 2.54
C ALA A 226 -3.00 -6.91 3.09
N ILE A 227 -3.96 -7.26 2.22
CA ILE A 227 -5.31 -7.66 2.61
C ILE A 227 -5.28 -8.95 3.43
N ALA A 228 -4.52 -9.95 2.99
CA ALA A 228 -4.36 -11.19 3.74
C ALA A 228 -3.76 -10.94 5.13
N ALA A 229 -2.72 -10.13 5.21
CA ALA A 229 -2.06 -9.79 6.47
C ALA A 229 -3.06 -9.17 7.47
N ILE A 230 -3.83 -8.14 7.08
CA ILE A 230 -4.76 -7.49 8.02
C ILE A 230 -5.87 -8.45 8.48
N LEU A 231 -6.34 -9.34 7.60
CA LEU A 231 -7.36 -10.34 7.93
C LEU A 231 -6.82 -11.42 8.87
N ILE A 232 -5.59 -11.92 8.65
CA ILE A 232 -4.90 -12.85 9.54
C ILE A 232 -4.69 -12.21 10.90
N GLY A 233 -4.40 -10.90 10.94
CA GLY A 233 -4.30 -10.12 12.17
C GLY A 233 -5.60 -9.93 12.95
N GLY A 234 -6.72 -10.51 12.46
CA GLY A 234 -8.02 -10.47 13.14
C GLY A 234 -8.90 -9.28 12.76
N ALA A 235 -8.54 -8.47 11.75
CA ALA A 235 -9.45 -7.47 11.24
C ALA A 235 -10.66 -8.12 10.53
N SER A 236 -11.77 -7.42 10.45
CA SER A 236 -12.94 -7.82 9.65
C SER A 236 -13.20 -6.78 8.56
N VAL A 237 -14.16 -7.07 7.68
CA VAL A 237 -14.58 -6.13 6.62
C VAL A 237 -15.10 -4.79 7.19
N ARG A 238 -15.52 -4.77 8.45
CA ARG A 238 -16.12 -3.60 9.12
C ARG A 238 -15.29 -3.04 10.28
N LYS A 239 -14.32 -3.80 10.81
CA LYS A 239 -13.51 -3.39 11.97
C LYS A 239 -12.06 -3.71 11.74
N ALA A 240 -11.21 -2.71 11.84
CA ALA A 240 -9.76 -2.85 11.80
C ALA A 240 -9.12 -1.90 12.81
N SER A 241 -8.00 -2.31 13.38
CA SER A 241 -7.21 -1.52 14.33
C SER A 241 -5.73 -1.58 13.97
N ILE A 242 -4.95 -0.67 14.53
CA ILE A 242 -3.48 -0.68 14.38
C ILE A 242 -2.89 -1.99 14.94
N PHE A 243 -3.48 -2.55 16.00
CA PHE A 243 -3.08 -3.84 16.55
C PHE A 243 -3.22 -4.97 15.51
N ASN A 244 -4.34 -5.02 14.78
CA ASN A 244 -4.53 -6.00 13.71
C ASN A 244 -3.48 -5.86 12.59
N VAL A 245 -3.07 -4.62 12.27
CA VAL A 245 -2.00 -4.35 11.30
C VAL A 245 -0.67 -4.94 11.78
N ILE A 246 -0.27 -4.66 13.02
CA ILE A 246 1.00 -5.14 13.58
C ILE A 246 1.02 -6.66 13.63
N VAL A 247 0.03 -7.27 14.28
CA VAL A 247 -0.06 -8.73 14.45
C VAL A 247 -0.13 -9.42 13.08
N GLY A 248 -1.01 -8.93 12.20
CA GLY A 248 -1.20 -9.52 10.88
C GLY A 248 0.05 -9.44 10.00
N THR A 249 0.73 -8.31 10.01
CA THR A 249 1.98 -8.14 9.23
C THR A 249 3.08 -9.06 9.76
N VAL A 250 3.24 -9.16 11.09
CA VAL A 250 4.26 -10.03 11.70
C VAL A 250 3.97 -11.50 11.39
N LEU A 251 2.73 -11.95 11.55
CA LEU A 251 2.36 -13.33 11.26
C LEU A 251 2.52 -13.67 9.78
N PHE A 252 1.96 -12.84 8.89
CA PHE A 252 2.02 -13.08 7.45
C PHE A 252 3.46 -13.05 6.93
N GLN A 253 4.24 -12.04 7.30
CA GLN A 253 5.62 -11.91 6.88
C GLN A 253 6.51 -12.99 7.52
N GLY A 254 6.24 -13.35 8.77
CA GLY A 254 6.96 -14.42 9.45
C GLY A 254 6.82 -15.76 8.71
N VAL A 255 5.61 -16.14 8.32
CA VAL A 255 5.38 -17.37 7.54
C VAL A 255 6.12 -17.30 6.21
N ILE A 256 5.97 -16.20 5.44
CA ILE A 256 6.63 -16.06 4.12
C ILE A 256 8.16 -16.12 4.24
N THR A 257 8.73 -15.51 5.26
CA THR A 257 10.19 -15.49 5.45
C THR A 257 10.75 -16.81 5.94
N MET A 258 10.01 -17.53 6.81
CA MET A 258 10.44 -18.83 7.32
C MET A 258 10.28 -19.97 6.30
N THR A 259 9.33 -19.85 5.39
CA THR A 259 9.02 -20.88 4.40
C THR A 259 10.25 -21.35 3.60
N PRO A 260 11.05 -20.49 2.95
CA PRO A 260 12.22 -20.91 2.19
C PRO A 260 13.26 -21.60 3.06
N ILE A 261 13.46 -21.11 4.30
CA ILE A 261 14.46 -21.66 5.25
C ILE A 261 14.10 -23.09 5.63
N VAL A 262 12.82 -23.34 5.97
CA VAL A 262 12.35 -24.69 6.35
C VAL A 262 12.41 -25.65 5.16
N ILE A 263 12.01 -25.18 3.98
CA ILE A 263 11.93 -26.03 2.79
C ILE A 263 13.30 -26.38 2.24
N SER A 264 14.24 -25.44 2.21
CA SER A 264 15.62 -25.72 1.79
C SER A 264 16.30 -26.76 2.69
N GLY A 265 15.88 -26.87 3.95
CA GLY A 265 16.33 -27.92 4.87
C GLY A 265 15.71 -29.31 4.61
N LEU A 266 14.53 -29.36 3.99
CA LEU A 266 13.78 -30.60 3.76
C LEU A 266 13.94 -31.17 2.34
N ILE A 267 14.08 -30.30 1.35
CA ILE A 267 14.10 -30.64 -0.07
C ILE A 267 15.43 -30.21 -0.66
N LYS A 268 16.17 -31.17 -1.25
CA LYS A 268 17.48 -30.93 -1.88
C LYS A 268 17.43 -30.12 -3.19
N THR A 269 16.24 -29.82 -3.70
CA THR A 269 16.03 -29.06 -4.94
C THR A 269 15.59 -27.66 -4.61
N ASP A 270 16.06 -26.65 -5.35
CA ASP A 270 15.70 -25.24 -5.13
C ASP A 270 14.27 -24.95 -5.60
N MET A 271 13.30 -25.42 -4.83
CA MET A 271 11.86 -25.14 -5.01
C MET A 271 11.32 -24.10 -4.01
N SER A 272 12.22 -23.44 -3.28
CA SER A 272 11.86 -22.52 -2.17
C SER A 272 10.94 -21.41 -2.62
N GLU A 273 11.20 -20.83 -3.80
CA GLU A 273 10.39 -19.74 -4.35
C GLU A 273 8.99 -20.22 -4.76
N THR A 274 8.90 -21.35 -5.46
CA THR A 274 7.61 -21.93 -5.88
C THR A 274 6.71 -22.22 -4.68
N ILE A 275 7.27 -22.82 -3.64
CA ILE A 275 6.52 -23.15 -2.42
C ILE A 275 6.15 -21.89 -1.63
N ARG A 276 7.02 -20.88 -1.60
CA ARG A 276 6.70 -19.57 -1.02
C ARG A 276 5.47 -18.94 -1.69
N VAL A 277 5.40 -18.98 -3.03
CA VAL A 277 4.25 -18.48 -3.80
C VAL A 277 2.99 -19.27 -3.49
N ILE A 278 3.08 -20.61 -3.44
CA ILE A 278 1.94 -21.49 -3.10
C ILE A 278 1.41 -21.18 -1.70
N ILE A 279 2.29 -21.07 -0.70
CA ILE A 279 1.89 -20.76 0.68
C ILE A 279 1.30 -19.36 0.78
N SER A 280 1.91 -18.35 0.13
CA SER A 280 1.39 -17.00 0.11
C SER A 280 -0.03 -16.95 -0.46
N ASN A 281 -0.25 -17.57 -1.62
CA ASN A 281 -1.57 -17.63 -2.25
C ASN A 281 -2.57 -18.44 -1.42
N GLY A 282 -2.13 -19.54 -0.81
CA GLY A 282 -2.95 -20.34 0.12
C GLY A 282 -3.40 -19.52 1.35
N MET A 283 -2.51 -18.71 1.93
CA MET A 283 -2.86 -17.82 3.03
C MET A 283 -3.85 -16.74 2.62
N ILE A 284 -3.69 -16.18 1.41
CA ILE A 284 -4.63 -15.18 0.86
C ILE A 284 -6.02 -15.81 0.72
N ILE A 285 -6.12 -16.98 0.09
CA ILE A 285 -7.40 -17.70 -0.08
C ILE A 285 -8.00 -18.02 1.29
N TYR A 286 -7.25 -18.57 2.22
CA TYR A 286 -7.70 -18.88 3.57
C TYR A 286 -8.23 -17.64 4.30
N ALA A 287 -7.51 -16.52 4.24
CA ALA A 287 -7.92 -15.27 4.88
C ALA A 287 -9.22 -14.72 4.32
N LEU A 288 -9.41 -14.80 3.01
CA LEU A 288 -10.60 -14.30 2.32
C LEU A 288 -11.82 -15.22 2.54
N THR A 289 -11.63 -16.54 2.55
CA THR A 289 -12.73 -17.50 2.69
C THR A 289 -13.24 -17.60 4.12
N ARG A 290 -12.36 -17.58 5.13
CA ARG A 290 -12.75 -17.67 6.54
C ARG A 290 -13.73 -16.57 6.97
N LYS A 291 -13.64 -15.38 6.41
CA LYS A 291 -14.48 -14.22 6.78
C LYS A 291 -15.67 -13.97 5.84
N GLY A 292 -15.77 -14.69 4.73
CA GLY A 292 -16.96 -14.69 3.89
C GLY A 292 -18.14 -15.45 4.51
N GLY A 293 -17.92 -16.23 5.56
CA GLY A 293 -18.94 -17.00 6.28
C GLY A 293 -19.61 -16.29 7.46
N GLU A 294 -19.12 -15.15 7.90
CA GLU A 294 -19.78 -14.32 8.93
C GLU A 294 -20.69 -13.28 8.24
N ARG A 295 -21.88 -13.73 7.80
CA ARG A 295 -22.99 -12.88 7.38
C ARG A 295 -23.91 -12.55 8.54
#